data_3950132e1f06fc6033e66361fddc23fe
#
_entry.id   3950132e1f06fc6033e66361fddc23fe
#
_cell.length_a   1.000
_cell.length_b   1.000
_cell.length_c   1.000
_cell.angle_alpha   90.00
_cell.angle_beta   90.00
_cell.angle_gamma   90.00
#
_symmetry.space_group_name_H-M   'P 1'
#
loop_
_entity.id
_entity.type
_entity.pdbx_description
1 polymer ?
#
loop_
_entity_poly.entity_id
_entity_poly.type
_entity_poly.pdbx_seq_one_letter_code
_entity_poly.pdbx_strand_id
1 'polypeptide(L)'
;MYNIELELRAKYPNLNIKGIIGSVRDKKKLEDVFSKYKPYLVFHAAAHKHVPLMEVSPLEAIKNNVLGTQNVADCADKFGTKRFILISTDKAVNPTNIMGASKRMCEMVIQAKNKTSKTEYAAVRFGNVLGSNGSVVPLFKKQIKEGGPVTVTHKDITRFFMTIPEAVGLVLQAMTYAKGGEVFVLDMGEPVKIYDLAVSLIKLSGLQPDIDIPIEITGLRPGEKLYEELLMSEEGLEHTKHNKIFVAEPLDIPAEEVNKRVEMLREFVQTENHTMEEIKKVVKKAVPTFVEAEEKNKKIINYKQELEKIEARQMQEHELMPKEA
;
A
#
# COMPACT_ATOMS: atom_id res chain seq x y z
N MET A 1 -0.54 -11.93 -17.43
CA MET A 1 -0.04 -11.21 -18.63
C MET A 1 -0.80 -11.60 -19.91
N TYR A 2 -0.98 -12.88 -20.22
CA TYR A 2 -1.68 -13.35 -21.43
C TYR A 2 -3.07 -12.69 -21.63
N ASN A 3 -3.94 -12.73 -20.64
CA ASN A 3 -5.29 -12.11 -20.72
C ASN A 3 -5.23 -10.60 -20.96
N ILE A 4 -4.28 -9.90 -20.31
CA ILE A 4 -4.09 -8.46 -20.49
C ILE A 4 -3.64 -8.16 -21.92
N GLU A 5 -2.73 -8.94 -22.47
CA GLU A 5 -2.27 -8.77 -23.85
C GLU A 5 -3.40 -8.99 -24.85
N LEU A 6 -4.22 -10.04 -24.67
CA LEU A 6 -5.39 -10.30 -25.51
C LEU A 6 -6.40 -9.14 -25.46
N GLU A 7 -6.74 -8.66 -24.26
CA GLU A 7 -7.66 -7.54 -24.08
C GLU A 7 -7.15 -6.27 -24.77
N LEU A 8 -5.87 -5.93 -24.54
CA LEU A 8 -5.26 -4.74 -25.14
C LEU A 8 -5.19 -4.82 -26.67
N ARG A 9 -4.84 -5.99 -27.23
CA ARG A 9 -4.81 -6.17 -28.70
C ARG A 9 -6.20 -6.10 -29.30
N ALA A 10 -7.22 -6.65 -28.64
CA ALA A 10 -8.61 -6.57 -29.10
C ALA A 10 -9.12 -5.12 -29.08
N LYS A 11 -8.80 -4.36 -28.02
CA LYS A 11 -9.29 -2.98 -27.84
C LYS A 11 -8.47 -1.95 -28.64
N TYR A 12 -7.18 -2.21 -28.82
CA TYR A 12 -6.23 -1.31 -29.48
C TYR A 12 -5.39 -2.02 -30.52
N PRO A 13 -5.94 -2.47 -31.65
CA PRO A 13 -5.26 -3.34 -32.62
C PRO A 13 -4.01 -2.71 -33.26
N ASN A 14 -3.97 -1.38 -33.35
CA ASN A 14 -2.85 -0.64 -33.95
C ASN A 14 -1.75 -0.27 -32.93
N LEU A 15 -1.92 -0.59 -31.64
CA LEU A 15 -0.94 -0.25 -30.61
C LEU A 15 0.22 -1.26 -30.63
N ASN A 16 1.45 -0.76 -30.68
CA ASN A 16 2.65 -1.61 -30.62
C ASN A 16 2.88 -2.11 -29.20
N ILE A 17 2.26 -3.23 -28.85
CA ILE A 17 2.35 -3.86 -27.52
C ILE A 17 3.36 -5.00 -27.57
N LYS A 18 4.27 -5.05 -26.61
CA LYS A 18 5.26 -6.12 -26.40
C LYS A 18 5.11 -6.70 -25.00
N GLY A 19 4.53 -7.89 -24.90
CA GLY A 19 4.52 -8.67 -23.67
C GLY A 19 5.89 -9.32 -23.44
N ILE A 20 6.54 -9.06 -22.29
CA ILE A 20 7.85 -9.65 -21.95
C ILE A 20 7.71 -10.39 -20.62
N ILE A 21 8.07 -11.68 -20.62
CA ILE A 21 8.13 -12.47 -19.39
C ILE A 21 9.48 -12.23 -18.71
N GLY A 22 9.45 -11.83 -17.45
CA GLY A 22 10.62 -11.58 -16.63
C GLY A 22 10.25 -11.31 -15.18
N SER A 23 11.22 -11.44 -14.29
CA SER A 23 11.10 -11.05 -12.88
C SER A 23 11.89 -9.78 -12.64
N VAL A 24 11.37 -8.87 -11.80
CA VAL A 24 12.13 -7.69 -11.34
C VAL A 24 13.35 -8.06 -10.47
N ARG A 25 13.42 -9.33 -10.05
CA ARG A 25 14.57 -9.88 -9.31
C ARG A 25 15.74 -10.25 -10.24
N ASP A 26 15.46 -10.45 -11.53
CA ASP A 26 16.47 -10.81 -12.55
C ASP A 26 17.05 -9.53 -13.19
N LYS A 27 18.13 -9.05 -12.58
CA LYS A 27 18.81 -7.82 -13.04
C LYS A 27 19.30 -7.93 -14.48
N LYS A 28 19.84 -9.10 -14.88
CA LYS A 28 20.34 -9.31 -16.25
C LYS A 28 19.22 -9.19 -17.28
N LYS A 29 18.08 -9.83 -17.00
CA LYS A 29 16.88 -9.72 -17.85
C LYS A 29 16.38 -8.30 -17.97
N LEU A 30 16.37 -7.55 -16.87
CA LEU A 30 15.99 -6.14 -16.87
C LEU A 30 16.97 -5.30 -17.71
N GLU A 31 18.28 -5.49 -17.57
CA GLU A 31 19.28 -4.81 -18.39
C GLU A 31 19.10 -5.09 -19.88
N ASP A 32 18.83 -6.33 -20.27
CA ASP A 32 18.53 -6.68 -21.66
C ASP A 32 17.29 -5.96 -22.21
N VAL A 33 16.23 -5.89 -21.39
CA VAL A 33 14.99 -5.20 -21.77
C VAL A 33 15.20 -3.68 -21.89
N PHE A 34 15.82 -3.05 -20.87
CA PHE A 34 16.04 -1.62 -20.85
C PHE A 34 17.03 -1.15 -21.92
N SER A 35 18.10 -1.92 -22.19
CA SER A 35 19.07 -1.61 -23.25
C SER A 35 18.39 -1.66 -24.63
N LYS A 36 17.51 -2.64 -24.85
CA LYS A 36 16.82 -2.84 -26.13
C LYS A 36 15.75 -1.78 -26.39
N TYR A 37 14.91 -1.48 -25.38
CA TYR A 37 13.71 -0.66 -25.58
C TYR A 37 13.88 0.79 -25.11
N LYS A 38 14.85 1.09 -24.27
CA LYS A 38 15.15 2.43 -23.70
C LYS A 38 13.88 3.19 -23.31
N PRO A 39 13.08 2.67 -22.36
CA PRO A 39 11.78 3.25 -22.06
C PRO A 39 11.92 4.69 -21.59
N TYR A 40 11.13 5.60 -22.17
CA TYR A 40 11.08 7.00 -21.77
C TYR A 40 10.42 7.17 -20.39
N LEU A 41 9.41 6.35 -20.11
CA LEU A 41 8.63 6.37 -18.88
C LEU A 41 8.47 4.95 -18.33
N VAL A 42 8.62 4.80 -17.02
CA VAL A 42 8.45 3.52 -16.30
C VAL A 42 7.38 3.69 -15.23
N PHE A 43 6.34 2.86 -15.26
CA PHE A 43 5.44 2.64 -14.14
C PHE A 43 5.80 1.33 -13.45
N HIS A 44 6.31 1.41 -12.23
CA HIS A 44 6.73 0.25 -11.46
C HIS A 44 5.64 -0.18 -10.47
N ALA A 45 4.84 -1.16 -10.89
CA ALA A 45 3.76 -1.75 -10.08
C ALA A 45 4.06 -3.19 -9.63
N ALA A 46 5.25 -3.72 -9.93
CA ALA A 46 5.63 -5.07 -9.57
C ALA A 46 5.92 -5.18 -8.07
N ALA A 47 5.01 -5.83 -7.32
CA ALA A 47 5.15 -6.07 -5.89
C ALA A 47 4.34 -7.28 -5.44
N HIS A 48 4.79 -7.95 -4.40
CA HIS A 48 3.97 -8.83 -3.59
C HIS A 48 3.17 -7.96 -2.62
N LYS A 49 1.83 -7.87 -2.81
CA LYS A 49 0.97 -6.91 -2.10
C LYS A 49 0.16 -7.51 -0.96
N HIS A 50 0.01 -8.84 -0.92
CA HIS A 50 -0.91 -9.51 -0.01
C HIS A 50 -0.30 -9.59 1.39
N VAL A 51 -0.80 -8.79 2.33
CA VAL A 51 -0.22 -8.66 3.69
C VAL A 51 -0.08 -10.01 4.38
N PRO A 52 -1.13 -10.86 4.55
CA PRO A 52 -0.97 -12.13 5.24
C PRO A 52 0.07 -13.06 4.61
N LEU A 53 0.19 -13.08 3.27
CA LEU A 53 1.22 -13.90 2.62
C LEU A 53 2.63 -13.38 2.86
N MET A 54 2.80 -12.07 3.00
CA MET A 54 4.10 -11.48 3.29
C MET A 54 4.49 -11.62 4.76
N GLU A 55 3.55 -11.78 5.67
CA GLU A 55 3.84 -12.18 7.06
C GLU A 55 4.30 -13.65 7.14
N VAL A 56 3.80 -14.53 6.26
CA VAL A 56 4.25 -15.94 6.18
C VAL A 56 5.57 -16.08 5.42
N SER A 57 5.80 -15.23 4.40
CA SER A 57 6.98 -15.29 3.52
C SER A 57 7.69 -13.93 3.44
N PRO A 58 8.21 -13.42 4.58
CA PRO A 58 8.69 -12.04 4.68
C PRO A 58 9.93 -11.76 3.83
N LEU A 59 10.82 -12.73 3.67
CA LEU A 59 12.01 -12.58 2.81
C LEU A 59 11.64 -12.33 1.35
N GLU A 60 10.51 -12.89 0.90
CA GLU A 60 10.03 -12.69 -0.46
C GLU A 60 9.57 -11.24 -0.70
N ALA A 61 9.01 -10.57 0.33
CA ALA A 61 8.71 -9.14 0.25
C ALA A 61 10.01 -8.31 0.08
N ILE A 62 11.07 -8.64 0.81
CA ILE A 62 12.36 -7.95 0.69
C ILE A 62 12.96 -8.20 -0.69
N LYS A 63 13.09 -9.47 -1.12
CA LYS A 63 13.69 -9.87 -2.40
C LYS A 63 12.94 -9.25 -3.59
N ASN A 64 11.61 -9.33 -3.60
CA ASN A 64 10.81 -8.88 -4.72
C ASN A 64 10.52 -7.37 -4.69
N ASN A 65 10.04 -6.85 -3.55
CA ASN A 65 9.60 -5.47 -3.49
C ASN A 65 10.81 -4.53 -3.39
N VAL A 66 11.71 -4.74 -2.42
CA VAL A 66 12.83 -3.82 -2.18
C VAL A 66 13.92 -4.00 -3.23
N LEU A 67 14.51 -5.20 -3.32
CA LEU A 67 15.62 -5.44 -4.24
C LEU A 67 15.15 -5.43 -5.71
N GLY A 68 13.92 -5.86 -5.97
CA GLY A 68 13.31 -5.73 -7.30
C GLY A 68 13.13 -4.27 -7.71
N THR A 69 12.65 -3.39 -6.83
CA THR A 69 12.55 -1.94 -7.08
C THR A 69 13.93 -1.33 -7.33
N GLN A 70 14.94 -1.69 -6.52
CA GLN A 70 16.32 -1.24 -6.74
C GLN A 70 16.83 -1.63 -8.13
N ASN A 71 16.62 -2.88 -8.56
CA ASN A 71 17.07 -3.35 -9.87
C ASN A 71 16.41 -2.58 -11.02
N VAL A 72 15.09 -2.33 -10.94
CA VAL A 72 14.37 -1.59 -11.99
C VAL A 72 14.81 -0.12 -12.00
N ALA A 73 14.99 0.50 -10.81
CA ALA A 73 15.47 1.86 -10.69
C ALA A 73 16.91 2.02 -11.21
N ASP A 74 17.81 1.07 -10.92
CA ASP A 74 19.17 1.05 -11.46
C ASP A 74 19.17 0.97 -13.01
N CYS A 75 18.30 0.15 -13.58
CA CYS A 75 18.15 0.06 -15.03
C CYS A 75 17.59 1.36 -15.63
N ALA A 76 16.61 1.98 -14.98
CA ALA A 76 16.04 3.24 -15.42
C ALA A 76 17.11 4.36 -15.48
N ASP A 77 17.93 4.46 -14.45
CA ASP A 77 19.07 5.39 -14.39
C ASP A 77 20.11 5.08 -15.50
N LYS A 78 20.59 3.83 -15.53
CA LYS A 78 21.64 3.37 -16.46
C LYS A 78 21.28 3.60 -17.93
N PHE A 79 20.01 3.42 -18.30
CA PHE A 79 19.56 3.50 -19.69
C PHE A 79 18.81 4.80 -20.03
N GLY A 80 18.83 5.77 -19.15
CA GLY A 80 18.39 7.15 -19.41
C GLY A 80 16.86 7.30 -19.51
N THR A 81 16.09 6.54 -18.70
CA THR A 81 14.67 6.77 -18.52
C THR A 81 14.42 8.20 -18.05
N LYS A 82 13.49 8.91 -18.67
CA LYS A 82 13.17 10.29 -18.27
C LYS A 82 12.44 10.32 -16.93
N ARG A 83 11.45 9.44 -16.74
CA ARG A 83 10.61 9.46 -15.53
C ARG A 83 10.28 8.05 -15.04
N PHE A 84 10.34 7.86 -13.74
CA PHE A 84 10.03 6.61 -13.05
C PHE A 84 8.97 6.85 -11.98
N ILE A 85 7.84 6.15 -12.09
CA ILE A 85 6.72 6.27 -11.15
C ILE A 85 6.55 4.95 -10.39
N LEU A 86 6.81 4.98 -9.09
CA LEU A 86 6.56 3.88 -8.17
C LEU A 86 5.09 3.88 -7.74
N ILE A 87 4.37 2.79 -7.99
CA ILE A 87 3.06 2.58 -7.38
C ILE A 87 3.25 2.15 -5.92
N SER A 88 2.87 3.03 -4.99
CA SER A 88 2.96 2.79 -3.55
C SER A 88 1.58 2.59 -2.92
N THR A 89 1.49 2.66 -1.60
CA THR A 89 0.29 2.31 -0.84
C THR A 89 0.23 3.09 0.49
N ASP A 90 -0.97 3.29 1.02
CA ASP A 90 -1.25 3.76 2.38
C ASP A 90 -0.53 2.93 3.45
N LYS A 91 -0.29 1.64 3.21
CA LYS A 91 0.39 0.73 4.14
C LYS A 91 1.89 0.99 4.30
N ALA A 92 2.49 1.82 3.43
CA ALA A 92 3.85 2.34 3.59
C ALA A 92 3.96 3.43 4.67
N VAL A 93 2.82 3.99 5.09
CA VAL A 93 2.73 4.99 6.17
C VAL A 93 2.72 4.30 7.52
N ASN A 94 3.67 4.62 8.39
CA ASN A 94 3.81 3.99 9.71
C ASN A 94 3.54 2.46 9.63
N PRO A 95 4.34 1.71 8.84
CA PRO A 95 4.02 0.35 8.48
C PRO A 95 3.94 -0.56 9.71
N THR A 96 2.94 -1.44 9.73
CA THR A 96 2.73 -2.42 10.80
C THR A 96 2.89 -3.85 10.33
N ASN A 97 3.29 -4.02 9.08
CA ASN A 97 3.49 -5.31 8.44
C ASN A 97 4.67 -5.25 7.46
N ILE A 98 5.20 -6.42 7.15
CA ILE A 98 6.38 -6.57 6.28
C ILE A 98 6.12 -6.04 4.87
N MET A 99 4.92 -6.24 4.32
CA MET A 99 4.57 -5.70 3.01
C MET A 99 4.62 -4.17 3.00
N GLY A 100 4.00 -3.51 3.98
CA GLY A 100 4.03 -2.06 4.14
C GLY A 100 5.45 -1.53 4.34
N ALA A 101 6.25 -2.17 5.21
CA ALA A 101 7.64 -1.83 5.43
C ALA A 101 8.48 -1.97 4.16
N SER A 102 8.27 -3.05 3.37
CA SER A 102 8.95 -3.22 2.09
C SER A 102 8.61 -2.10 1.09
N LYS A 103 7.35 -1.65 1.05
CA LYS A 103 6.91 -0.54 0.19
C LYS A 103 7.47 0.81 0.67
N ARG A 104 7.54 1.03 1.99
CA ARG A 104 8.23 2.21 2.53
C ARG A 104 9.69 2.24 2.13
N MET A 105 10.39 1.11 2.22
CA MET A 105 11.78 1.01 1.76
C MET A 105 11.91 1.29 0.25
N CYS A 106 10.94 0.86 -0.58
CA CYS A 106 10.92 1.20 -2.01
C CYS A 106 10.81 2.71 -2.24
N GLU A 107 9.98 3.44 -1.47
CA GLU A 107 9.90 4.90 -1.54
C GLU A 107 11.25 5.55 -1.21
N MET A 108 11.90 5.11 -0.14
CA MET A 108 13.22 5.59 0.25
C MET A 108 14.27 5.33 -0.85
N VAL A 109 14.25 4.16 -1.47
CA VAL A 109 15.14 3.79 -2.58
C VAL A 109 15.01 4.76 -3.75
N ILE A 110 13.78 5.04 -4.22
CA ILE A 110 13.59 5.94 -5.37
C ILE A 110 13.92 7.39 -5.02
N GLN A 111 13.63 7.85 -3.79
CA GLN A 111 14.01 9.18 -3.32
C GLN A 111 15.54 9.34 -3.25
N ALA A 112 16.26 8.31 -2.76
CA ALA A 112 17.72 8.30 -2.74
C ALA A 112 18.30 8.33 -4.16
N LYS A 113 17.73 7.54 -5.09
CA LYS A 113 18.12 7.54 -6.50
C LYS A 113 17.92 8.90 -7.15
N ASN A 114 16.82 9.58 -6.86
CA ASN A 114 16.53 10.90 -7.40
C ASN A 114 17.61 11.94 -7.07
N LYS A 115 18.27 11.82 -5.91
CA LYS A 115 19.33 12.74 -5.50
C LYS A 115 20.59 12.70 -6.40
N THR A 116 20.80 11.59 -7.11
CA THR A 116 22.05 11.35 -7.89
C THR A 116 21.81 11.08 -9.38
N SER A 117 20.57 10.83 -9.78
CA SER A 117 20.20 10.46 -11.15
C SER A 117 19.62 11.64 -11.94
N LYS A 118 19.69 11.55 -13.28
CA LYS A 118 18.96 12.44 -14.20
C LYS A 118 17.51 11.98 -14.44
N THR A 119 17.15 10.76 -14.05
CA THR A 119 15.78 10.25 -14.08
C THR A 119 14.96 10.89 -12.97
N GLU A 120 13.78 11.39 -13.30
CA GLU A 120 12.83 11.96 -12.33
C GLU A 120 12.08 10.81 -11.65
N TYR A 121 12.42 10.50 -10.39
CA TYR A 121 11.75 9.45 -9.62
C TYR A 121 10.66 10.04 -8.74
N ALA A 122 9.46 9.45 -8.81
CA ALA A 122 8.38 9.81 -7.91
C ALA A 122 7.59 8.55 -7.48
N ALA A 123 6.90 8.63 -6.35
CA ALA A 123 5.96 7.61 -5.89
C ALA A 123 4.53 8.15 -5.88
N VAL A 124 3.54 7.26 -5.99
CA VAL A 124 2.12 7.60 -5.80
C VAL A 124 1.52 6.64 -4.78
N ARG A 125 1.06 7.18 -3.64
CA ARG A 125 0.37 6.47 -2.57
C ARG A 125 -1.13 6.57 -2.74
N PHE A 126 -1.81 5.46 -2.60
CA PHE A 126 -3.26 5.39 -2.46
C PHE A 126 -3.67 4.15 -1.66
N GLY A 127 -4.91 4.14 -1.19
CA GLY A 127 -5.47 3.05 -0.39
C GLY A 127 -5.94 1.87 -1.23
N ASN A 128 -7.04 1.23 -0.82
CA ASN A 128 -7.54 0.06 -1.54
C ASN A 128 -8.25 0.47 -2.83
N VAL A 129 -8.16 -0.42 -3.82
CA VAL A 129 -8.84 -0.25 -5.11
C VAL A 129 -9.96 -1.28 -5.22
N LEU A 130 -11.18 -0.80 -5.48
CA LEU A 130 -12.37 -1.65 -5.57
C LEU A 130 -12.24 -2.70 -6.69
N GLY A 131 -12.56 -3.95 -6.36
CA GLY A 131 -12.56 -5.04 -7.33
C GLY A 131 -11.16 -5.52 -7.76
N SER A 132 -10.07 -5.04 -7.15
CA SER A 132 -8.72 -5.52 -7.43
C SER A 132 -8.57 -7.01 -7.05
N ASN A 133 -7.73 -7.73 -7.79
CA ASN A 133 -7.49 -9.15 -7.54
C ASN A 133 -7.01 -9.42 -6.11
N GLY A 134 -7.65 -10.41 -5.43
CA GLY A 134 -7.34 -10.76 -4.05
C GLY A 134 -7.79 -9.74 -3.01
N SER A 135 -8.67 -8.79 -3.36
CA SER A 135 -9.23 -7.80 -2.41
C SER A 135 -10.53 -8.29 -1.78
N VAL A 136 -11.02 -7.52 -0.79
CA VAL A 136 -12.19 -7.86 0.03
C VAL A 136 -13.49 -7.98 -0.78
N VAL A 137 -13.71 -7.15 -1.79
CA VAL A 137 -14.96 -7.17 -2.58
C VAL A 137 -15.14 -8.47 -3.38
N PRO A 138 -14.14 -8.95 -4.16
CA PRO A 138 -14.22 -10.28 -4.78
C PRO A 138 -14.41 -11.42 -3.77
N LEU A 139 -13.75 -11.33 -2.61
CA LEU A 139 -13.90 -12.32 -1.54
C LEU A 139 -15.35 -12.38 -1.04
N PHE A 140 -15.92 -11.23 -0.67
CA PHE A 140 -17.31 -11.16 -0.18
C PHE A 140 -18.31 -11.64 -1.22
N LYS A 141 -18.16 -11.23 -2.49
CA LYS A 141 -19.00 -11.73 -3.58
C LYS A 141 -18.94 -13.24 -3.73
N LYS A 142 -17.75 -13.84 -3.58
CA LYS A 142 -17.58 -15.28 -3.60
C LYS A 142 -18.30 -15.94 -2.42
N GLN A 143 -18.07 -15.45 -1.19
CA GLN A 143 -18.70 -15.96 0.02
C GLN A 143 -20.24 -15.88 -0.03
N ILE A 144 -20.79 -14.75 -0.50
CA ILE A 144 -22.24 -14.59 -0.69
C ILE A 144 -22.78 -15.61 -1.68
N LYS A 145 -22.09 -15.81 -2.82
CA LYS A 145 -22.48 -16.80 -3.84
C LYS A 145 -22.47 -18.24 -3.31
N GLU A 146 -21.59 -18.54 -2.36
CA GLU A 146 -21.43 -19.85 -1.71
C GLU A 146 -22.37 -20.05 -0.51
N GLY A 147 -23.22 -19.07 -0.17
CA GLY A 147 -24.17 -19.14 0.95
C GLY A 147 -23.62 -18.65 2.27
N GLY A 148 -22.48 -18.00 2.28
CA GLY A 148 -21.84 -17.44 3.48
C GLY A 148 -20.99 -18.44 4.28
N PRO A 149 -20.52 -18.07 5.49
CA PRO A 149 -20.63 -16.72 6.04
C PRO A 149 -19.74 -15.70 5.31
N VAL A 150 -20.10 -14.41 5.38
CA VAL A 150 -19.21 -13.33 5.01
C VAL A 150 -18.30 -13.03 6.19
N THR A 151 -16.98 -13.11 5.99
CA THR A 151 -15.99 -12.98 7.06
C THR A 151 -15.39 -11.57 7.15
N VAL A 152 -15.53 -10.93 8.30
CA VAL A 152 -14.98 -9.60 8.60
C VAL A 152 -14.01 -9.71 9.77
N THR A 153 -12.83 -9.10 9.67
CA THR A 153 -11.78 -9.28 10.68
C THR A 153 -12.02 -8.48 11.96
N HIS A 154 -12.75 -7.35 11.91
CA HIS A 154 -13.14 -6.58 13.08
C HIS A 154 -14.32 -5.67 12.73
N LYS A 155 -15.24 -5.41 13.68
CA LYS A 155 -16.42 -4.55 13.45
C LYS A 155 -16.06 -3.11 13.08
N ASP A 156 -15.00 -2.58 13.67
CA ASP A 156 -14.59 -1.18 13.49
C ASP A 156 -13.49 -0.99 12.44
N ILE A 157 -13.08 -2.05 11.75
CA ILE A 157 -12.03 -1.92 10.75
C ILE A 157 -12.50 -1.05 9.58
N THR A 158 -11.70 -0.05 9.26
CA THR A 158 -11.98 0.85 8.14
C THR A 158 -10.89 0.75 7.08
N ARG A 159 -11.26 1.03 5.83
CA ARG A 159 -10.34 1.15 4.70
C ARG A 159 -10.80 2.27 3.79
N PHE A 160 -9.84 2.91 3.15
CA PHE A 160 -10.10 3.83 2.05
C PHE A 160 -10.32 3.06 0.76
N PHE A 161 -11.23 3.53 -0.08
CA PHE A 161 -11.52 2.90 -1.36
C PHE A 161 -11.58 3.92 -2.51
N MET A 162 -11.09 3.47 -3.65
CA MET A 162 -11.14 4.21 -4.91
C MET A 162 -11.45 3.22 -6.04
N THR A 163 -12.03 3.66 -7.14
CA THR A 163 -12.20 2.81 -8.32
C THR A 163 -10.89 2.67 -9.10
N ILE A 164 -10.72 1.57 -9.86
CA ILE A 164 -9.53 1.37 -10.71
C ILE A 164 -9.36 2.52 -11.73
N PRO A 165 -10.40 2.93 -12.50
CA PRO A 165 -10.26 4.03 -13.45
C PRO A 165 -9.85 5.35 -12.78
N GLU A 166 -10.40 5.66 -11.60
CA GLU A 166 -10.03 6.86 -10.85
C GLU A 166 -8.57 6.80 -10.41
N ALA A 167 -8.13 5.71 -9.78
CA ALA A 167 -6.75 5.53 -9.37
C ALA A 167 -5.77 5.68 -10.54
N VAL A 168 -6.06 5.03 -11.67
CA VAL A 168 -5.22 5.13 -12.88
C VAL A 168 -5.18 6.55 -13.41
N GLY A 169 -6.34 7.23 -13.51
CA GLY A 169 -6.41 8.62 -13.96
C GLY A 169 -5.57 9.56 -13.09
N LEU A 170 -5.68 9.43 -11.76
CA LEU A 170 -4.92 10.25 -10.81
C LEU A 170 -3.41 9.91 -10.82
N VAL A 171 -3.01 8.64 -11.00
CA VAL A 171 -1.61 8.24 -11.17
C VAL A 171 -1.01 8.87 -12.43
N LEU A 172 -1.73 8.82 -13.56
CA LEU A 172 -1.29 9.47 -14.81
C LEU A 172 -1.21 10.99 -14.65
N GLN A 173 -2.13 11.60 -13.93
CA GLN A 173 -2.11 13.03 -13.64
C GLN A 173 -0.93 13.40 -12.70
N ALA A 174 -0.72 12.67 -11.61
CA ALA A 174 0.41 12.84 -10.70
C ALA A 174 1.75 12.75 -11.44
N MET A 175 1.87 11.78 -12.36
CA MET A 175 3.04 11.64 -13.23
C MET A 175 3.36 12.94 -14.00
N THR A 176 2.36 13.71 -14.43
CA THR A 176 2.60 14.97 -15.16
C THR A 176 3.17 16.07 -14.26
N TYR A 177 2.94 15.99 -12.95
CA TYR A 177 3.44 16.96 -11.97
C TYR A 177 4.83 16.60 -11.43
N ALA A 178 5.27 15.35 -11.61
CA ALA A 178 6.54 14.87 -11.07
C ALA A 178 7.72 15.67 -11.64
N LYS A 179 8.57 16.14 -10.75
CA LYS A 179 9.86 16.82 -11.03
C LYS A 179 11.05 16.03 -10.49
N GLY A 180 10.76 15.04 -9.62
CA GLY A 180 11.70 14.12 -8.99
C GLY A 180 11.79 14.29 -7.47
N GLY A 181 11.65 13.17 -6.75
CA GLY A 181 11.70 13.08 -5.30
C GLY A 181 10.34 13.07 -4.61
N GLU A 182 9.26 13.42 -5.31
CA GLU A 182 7.93 13.53 -4.71
C GLU A 182 7.33 12.17 -4.33
N VAL A 183 6.57 12.19 -3.24
CA VAL A 183 5.62 11.16 -2.88
C VAL A 183 4.22 11.77 -3.00
N PHE A 184 3.55 11.52 -4.11
CA PHE A 184 2.17 11.95 -4.30
C PHE A 184 1.23 11.11 -3.46
N VAL A 185 0.25 11.76 -2.83
CA VAL A 185 -0.79 11.12 -2.03
C VAL A 185 -2.13 11.44 -2.68
N LEU A 186 -2.88 10.40 -3.03
CA LEU A 186 -4.20 10.58 -3.61
C LEU A 186 -5.24 10.74 -2.52
N ASP A 187 -6.15 11.70 -2.72
CA ASP A 187 -7.33 11.85 -1.88
C ASP A 187 -8.23 10.63 -2.04
N MET A 188 -8.41 9.91 -0.95
CA MET A 188 -9.20 8.70 -0.91
C MET A 188 -10.64 8.93 -0.40
N GLY A 189 -11.00 10.18 -0.09
CA GLY A 189 -12.26 10.50 0.57
C GLY A 189 -12.38 9.89 1.96
N GLU A 190 -13.62 9.63 2.39
CA GLU A 190 -13.89 9.09 3.73
C GLU A 190 -13.59 7.59 3.84
N PRO A 191 -13.09 7.14 4.99
CA PRO A 191 -12.85 5.73 5.23
C PRO A 191 -14.17 4.96 5.40
N VAL A 192 -14.25 3.78 4.78
CA VAL A 192 -15.43 2.92 4.80
C VAL A 192 -15.24 1.78 5.79
N LYS A 193 -16.21 1.55 6.67
CA LYS A 193 -16.24 0.36 7.54
C LYS A 193 -16.43 -0.90 6.70
N ILE A 194 -15.56 -1.89 6.90
CA ILE A 194 -15.64 -3.16 6.15
C ILE A 194 -16.88 -3.95 6.48
N TYR A 195 -17.38 -3.82 7.72
CA TYR A 195 -18.65 -4.41 8.13
C TYR A 195 -19.82 -3.83 7.31
N ASP A 196 -19.91 -2.51 7.15
CA ASP A 196 -20.97 -1.85 6.38
C ASP A 196 -20.88 -2.18 4.89
N LEU A 197 -19.66 -2.37 4.37
CA LEU A 197 -19.42 -2.86 3.01
C LEU A 197 -19.96 -4.29 2.84
N ALA A 198 -19.77 -5.18 3.82
CA ALA A 198 -20.31 -6.54 3.81
C ALA A 198 -21.85 -6.51 3.79
N VAL A 199 -22.47 -5.76 4.70
CA VAL A 199 -23.93 -5.55 4.76
C VAL A 199 -24.46 -5.04 3.42
N SER A 200 -23.80 -4.05 2.82
CA SER A 200 -24.21 -3.46 1.55
C SER A 200 -24.14 -4.46 0.40
N LEU A 201 -23.07 -5.27 0.32
CA LEU A 201 -22.92 -6.27 -0.73
C LEU A 201 -23.93 -7.42 -0.61
N ILE A 202 -24.28 -7.85 0.61
CA ILE A 202 -25.33 -8.85 0.85
C ILE A 202 -26.69 -8.30 0.35
N LYS A 203 -27.05 -7.07 0.75
CA LYS A 203 -28.30 -6.42 0.31
C LYS A 203 -28.35 -6.21 -1.21
N LEU A 204 -27.26 -5.80 -1.84
CA LEU A 204 -27.17 -5.65 -3.30
C LEU A 204 -27.28 -6.99 -4.04
N SER A 205 -27.05 -8.11 -3.36
CA SER A 205 -27.26 -9.45 -3.90
C SER A 205 -28.71 -9.94 -3.73
N GLY A 206 -29.62 -9.10 -3.20
CA GLY A 206 -31.02 -9.44 -2.95
C GLY A 206 -31.25 -10.29 -1.69
N LEU A 207 -30.25 -10.36 -0.79
CA LEU A 207 -30.25 -11.19 0.42
C LEU A 207 -30.21 -10.30 1.68
N GLN A 208 -30.62 -10.88 2.83
CA GLN A 208 -30.67 -10.18 4.11
C GLN A 208 -29.48 -10.58 4.98
N PRO A 209 -28.70 -9.58 5.50
CA PRO A 209 -27.62 -9.85 6.46
C PRO A 209 -28.17 -10.55 7.72
N ASP A 210 -27.39 -11.50 8.23
CA ASP A 210 -27.66 -12.30 9.43
C ASP A 210 -28.95 -13.15 9.40
N ILE A 211 -29.72 -13.08 8.30
CA ILE A 211 -30.90 -13.95 8.04
C ILE A 211 -30.53 -14.94 6.93
N ASP A 212 -30.25 -14.48 5.73
CA ASP A 212 -29.84 -15.32 4.60
C ASP A 212 -28.36 -15.60 4.58
N ILE A 213 -27.53 -14.59 4.93
CA ILE A 213 -26.07 -14.65 4.93
C ILE A 213 -25.54 -14.11 6.26
N PRO A 214 -24.99 -14.97 7.13
CA PRO A 214 -24.37 -14.53 8.38
C PRO A 214 -23.07 -13.75 8.13
N ILE A 215 -22.79 -12.76 9.01
CA ILE A 215 -21.52 -12.03 9.04
C ILE A 215 -20.73 -12.49 10.26
N GLU A 216 -19.58 -13.11 10.03
CA GLU A 216 -18.71 -13.66 11.07
C GLU A 216 -17.51 -12.76 11.33
N ILE A 217 -17.23 -12.47 12.61
CA ILE A 217 -16.04 -11.72 13.03
C ILE A 217 -14.91 -12.71 13.35
N THR A 218 -13.85 -12.70 12.52
CA THR A 218 -12.75 -13.69 12.60
C THR A 218 -11.55 -13.26 13.43
N GLY A 219 -11.49 -12.00 13.87
CA GLY A 219 -10.31 -11.40 14.49
C GLY A 219 -9.33 -10.79 13.45
N LEU A 220 -8.53 -9.82 13.90
CA LEU A 220 -7.52 -9.18 13.07
C LEU A 220 -6.44 -10.18 12.67
N ARG A 221 -6.00 -10.10 11.41
CA ARG A 221 -4.92 -10.95 10.88
C ARG A 221 -3.56 -10.39 11.30
N PRO A 222 -2.49 -11.22 11.32
CA PRO A 222 -1.13 -10.74 11.55
C PRO A 222 -0.78 -9.56 10.64
N GLY A 223 -0.22 -8.50 11.22
CA GLY A 223 0.16 -7.29 10.50
C GLY A 223 -0.99 -6.36 10.10
N GLU A 224 -2.25 -6.70 10.40
CA GLU A 224 -3.42 -5.90 9.99
C GLU A 224 -3.67 -4.73 10.93
N LYS A 225 -3.69 -3.49 10.38
CA LYS A 225 -4.12 -2.29 11.10
C LYS A 225 -5.63 -2.24 11.25
N LEU A 226 -6.11 -1.72 12.38
CA LEU A 226 -7.53 -1.38 12.56
C LEU A 226 -7.93 -0.19 11.65
N TYR A 227 -7.09 0.83 11.60
CA TYR A 227 -7.26 2.03 10.75
C TYR A 227 -6.01 2.27 9.91
N GLU A 228 -6.19 2.58 8.62
CA GLU A 228 -5.09 2.97 7.74
C GLU A 228 -4.88 4.49 7.76
N GLU A 229 -3.64 4.90 7.47
CA GLU A 229 -3.21 6.30 7.44
C GLU A 229 -2.67 6.62 6.04
N LEU A 230 -2.98 7.80 5.51
CA LEU A 230 -2.47 8.25 4.21
C LEU A 230 -1.15 9.01 4.32
N LEU A 231 -0.90 9.60 5.50
CA LEU A 231 0.27 10.44 5.80
C LEU A 231 0.89 10.07 7.14
N MET A 232 2.18 10.28 7.27
CA MET A 232 2.85 10.31 8.58
C MET A 232 2.71 11.70 9.20
N SER A 233 2.69 11.77 10.54
CA SER A 233 2.64 13.05 11.27
C SER A 233 3.82 13.99 10.95
N GLU A 234 4.94 13.43 10.51
CA GLU A 234 6.17 14.13 10.15
C GLU A 234 6.21 14.56 8.67
N GLU A 235 5.29 14.07 7.85
CA GLU A 235 5.17 14.45 6.44
C GLU A 235 4.20 15.63 6.33
N GLY A 236 4.70 16.82 5.99
CA GLY A 236 3.89 17.95 5.55
C GLY A 236 3.08 17.59 4.30
N LEU A 237 1.97 18.26 4.06
CA LEU A 237 1.11 18.03 2.90
C LEU A 237 1.01 19.32 2.08
N GLU A 238 1.52 19.29 0.87
CA GLU A 238 1.38 20.37 -0.09
C GLU A 238 0.27 20.08 -1.12
N HIS A 239 -0.47 21.12 -1.48
CA HIS A 239 -1.46 21.02 -2.55
C HIS A 239 -0.80 21.05 -3.93
N THR A 240 -1.30 20.24 -4.85
CA THR A 240 -0.99 20.37 -6.28
C THR A 240 -2.06 21.23 -6.98
N LYS A 241 -1.93 21.40 -8.28
CA LYS A 241 -2.98 22.03 -9.11
C LYS A 241 -4.27 21.19 -9.20
N HIS A 242 -4.20 19.92 -8.79
CA HIS A 242 -5.33 19.00 -8.78
C HIS A 242 -5.83 18.78 -7.36
N ASN A 243 -7.11 19.02 -7.09
CA ASN A 243 -7.70 18.96 -5.74
C ASN A 243 -7.65 17.58 -5.07
N LYS A 244 -7.46 16.51 -5.83
CA LYS A 244 -7.35 15.12 -5.34
C LYS A 244 -5.90 14.58 -5.31
N ILE A 245 -4.90 15.41 -5.57
CA ILE A 245 -3.50 15.00 -5.58
C ILE A 245 -2.71 15.95 -4.69
N PHE A 246 -2.11 15.39 -3.65
CA PHE A 246 -1.24 16.09 -2.72
C PHE A 246 0.19 15.59 -2.87
N VAL A 247 1.15 16.33 -2.34
CA VAL A 247 2.56 15.94 -2.24
C VAL A 247 2.93 15.87 -0.78
N ALA A 248 3.40 14.72 -0.33
CA ALA A 248 4.03 14.59 0.99
C ALA A 248 5.47 15.11 0.90
N GLU A 249 5.90 15.87 1.89
CA GLU A 249 7.28 16.32 1.98
C GLU A 249 8.24 15.12 2.03
N PRO A 250 9.30 15.12 1.20
CA PRO A 250 10.27 14.04 1.20
C PRO A 250 11.01 13.99 2.55
N LEU A 251 11.21 12.79 3.08
CA LEU A 251 12.13 12.62 4.21
C LEU A 251 13.55 12.94 3.78
N ASP A 252 14.23 13.78 4.54
CA ASP A 252 15.63 14.12 4.26
C ASP A 252 16.58 13.05 4.81
N ILE A 253 16.54 11.85 4.18
CA ILE A 253 17.47 10.77 4.49
C ILE A 253 18.62 10.81 3.47
N PRO A 254 19.88 10.82 3.90
CA PRO A 254 21.02 10.76 2.98
C PRO A 254 20.98 9.51 2.10
N ALA A 255 21.28 9.67 0.81
CA ALA A 255 21.24 8.55 -0.15
C ALA A 255 22.19 7.39 0.26
N GLU A 256 23.34 7.71 0.85
CA GLU A 256 24.28 6.71 1.36
C GLU A 256 23.69 5.86 2.48
N GLU A 257 22.90 6.45 3.36
CA GLU A 257 22.24 5.72 4.43
C GLU A 257 21.18 4.76 3.89
N VAL A 258 20.39 5.20 2.91
CA VAL A 258 19.41 4.32 2.23
C VAL A 258 20.13 3.17 1.52
N ASN A 259 21.24 3.44 0.83
CA ASN A 259 22.03 2.41 0.17
C ASN A 259 22.59 1.38 1.17
N LYS A 260 23.08 1.82 2.35
CA LYS A 260 23.52 0.92 3.43
C LYS A 260 22.39 0.04 3.94
N ARG A 261 21.18 0.59 4.08
CA ARG A 261 19.98 -0.18 4.49
C ARG A 261 19.60 -1.23 3.42
N VAL A 262 19.66 -0.88 2.14
CA VAL A 262 19.41 -1.82 1.04
C VAL A 262 20.45 -2.94 1.03
N GLU A 263 21.73 -2.61 1.21
CA GLU A 263 22.78 -3.62 1.21
C GLU A 263 22.69 -4.55 2.41
N MET A 264 22.40 -4.03 3.60
CA MET A 264 22.09 -4.83 4.79
C MET A 264 20.93 -5.83 4.53
N LEU A 265 19.86 -5.37 3.86
CA LEU A 265 18.74 -6.24 3.48
C LEU A 265 19.16 -7.28 2.42
N ARG A 266 20.01 -6.89 1.46
CA ARG A 266 20.54 -7.77 0.41
C ARG A 266 21.36 -8.90 0.99
N GLU A 267 22.28 -8.59 1.91
CA GLU A 267 23.10 -9.57 2.60
C GLU A 267 22.23 -10.50 3.45
N PHE A 268 21.28 -9.93 4.19
CA PHE A 268 20.40 -10.70 5.06
C PHE A 268 19.59 -11.75 4.31
N VAL A 269 19.08 -11.47 3.13
CA VAL A 269 18.24 -12.41 2.35
C VAL A 269 19.05 -13.46 1.58
N GLN A 270 20.37 -13.46 1.66
CA GLN A 270 21.22 -14.52 1.05
C GLN A 270 21.14 -15.82 1.84
N THR A 271 20.84 -15.76 3.14
CA THR A 271 20.58 -16.91 4.00
C THR A 271 19.08 -17.07 4.20
N GLU A 272 18.59 -18.32 4.33
CA GLU A 272 17.14 -18.59 4.40
C GLU A 272 16.66 -18.95 5.81
N ASN A 273 17.58 -19.30 6.72
CA ASN A 273 17.25 -19.79 8.07
C ASN A 273 17.19 -18.63 9.07
N HIS A 274 16.21 -17.72 8.90
CA HIS A 274 15.96 -16.63 9.83
C HIS A 274 14.67 -16.85 10.61
N THR A 275 14.71 -16.59 11.91
CA THR A 275 13.51 -16.50 12.73
C THR A 275 12.70 -15.24 12.37
N MET A 276 11.40 -15.25 12.64
CA MET A 276 10.55 -14.08 12.42
C MET A 276 11.04 -12.86 13.22
N GLU A 277 11.58 -13.08 14.43
CA GLU A 277 12.13 -12.03 15.27
C GLU A 277 13.34 -11.34 14.62
N GLU A 278 14.28 -12.13 14.07
CA GLU A 278 15.43 -11.60 13.34
C GLU A 278 15.00 -10.79 12.11
N ILE A 279 14.01 -11.29 11.36
CA ILE A 279 13.46 -10.59 10.20
C ILE A 279 12.83 -9.26 10.61
N LYS A 280 11.97 -9.26 11.63
CA LYS A 280 11.37 -8.03 12.14
C LYS A 280 12.41 -7.03 12.64
N LYS A 281 13.47 -7.50 13.29
CA LYS A 281 14.58 -6.68 13.78
C LYS A 281 15.34 -6.01 12.63
N VAL A 282 15.66 -6.76 11.57
CA VAL A 282 16.34 -6.17 10.40
C VAL A 282 15.44 -5.23 9.63
N VAL A 283 14.15 -5.55 9.49
CA VAL A 283 13.16 -4.64 8.87
C VAL A 283 13.02 -3.35 9.68
N LYS A 284 12.98 -3.41 11.01
CA LYS A 284 12.94 -2.24 11.90
C LYS A 284 14.18 -1.36 11.73
N LYS A 285 15.37 -1.95 11.54
CA LYS A 285 16.60 -1.20 11.25
C LYS A 285 16.53 -0.50 9.89
N ALA A 286 15.99 -1.17 8.88
CA ALA A 286 15.83 -0.60 7.54
C ALA A 286 14.74 0.49 7.49
N VAL A 287 13.65 0.29 8.22
CA VAL A 287 12.46 1.15 8.29
C VAL A 287 12.15 1.47 9.74
N PRO A 288 12.75 2.51 10.34
CA PRO A 288 12.59 2.83 11.76
C PRO A 288 11.15 3.12 12.21
N THR A 289 10.28 3.52 11.29
CA THR A 289 8.84 3.75 11.54
C THR A 289 8.01 2.45 11.59
N PHE A 290 8.60 1.29 11.31
CA PHE A 290 7.93 0.00 11.45
C PHE A 290 7.62 -0.30 12.92
N VAL A 291 6.36 -0.60 13.22
CA VAL A 291 5.86 -1.00 14.55
C VAL A 291 4.92 -2.18 14.37
N GLU A 292 4.95 -3.16 15.25
CA GLU A 292 4.05 -4.31 15.13
C GLU A 292 2.58 -3.92 15.26
N ALA A 293 1.71 -4.57 14.48
CA ALA A 293 0.29 -4.24 14.42
C ALA A 293 -0.40 -4.39 15.76
N GLU A 294 -0.05 -5.42 16.52
CA GLU A 294 -0.59 -5.71 17.84
C GLU A 294 -0.32 -4.55 18.81
N GLU A 295 0.89 -4.02 18.80
CA GLU A 295 1.27 -2.88 19.65
C GLU A 295 0.49 -1.62 19.25
N LYS A 296 0.42 -1.35 17.94
CA LYS A 296 -0.29 -0.15 17.43
C LYS A 296 -1.79 -0.24 17.68
N ASN A 297 -2.41 -1.37 17.37
CA ASN A 297 -3.85 -1.58 17.56
C ASN A 297 -4.23 -1.50 19.04
N LYS A 298 -3.42 -2.07 19.94
CA LYS A 298 -3.64 -1.99 21.39
C LYS A 298 -3.65 -0.56 21.90
N LYS A 299 -2.72 0.28 21.44
CA LYS A 299 -2.69 1.72 21.78
C LYS A 299 -3.97 2.43 21.35
N ILE A 300 -4.44 2.15 20.12
CA ILE A 300 -5.66 2.75 19.58
C ILE A 300 -6.91 2.31 20.35
N ILE A 301 -7.02 1.01 20.66
CA ILE A 301 -8.17 0.47 21.39
C ILE A 301 -8.22 1.05 22.80
N ASN A 302 -7.08 1.08 23.51
CA ASN A 302 -7.00 1.64 24.85
C ASN A 302 -7.40 3.13 24.85
N TYR A 303 -6.89 3.92 23.89
CA TYR A 303 -7.23 5.34 23.78
C TYR A 303 -8.73 5.56 23.54
N LYS A 304 -9.37 4.76 22.68
CA LYS A 304 -10.84 4.82 22.48
C LYS A 304 -11.62 4.50 23.75
N GLN A 305 -11.23 3.45 24.46
CA GLN A 305 -11.87 3.10 25.73
C GLN A 305 -11.74 4.18 26.79
N GLU A 306 -10.63 4.92 26.81
CA GLU A 306 -10.45 6.07 27.72
C GLU A 306 -11.34 7.24 27.31
N LEU A 307 -11.44 7.54 26.00
CA LEU A 307 -12.36 8.58 25.50
C LEU A 307 -13.82 8.26 25.83
N GLU A 308 -14.27 7.04 25.59
CA GLU A 308 -15.64 6.60 25.93
C GLU A 308 -15.94 6.74 27.43
N LYS A 309 -14.96 6.46 28.29
CA LYS A 309 -15.11 6.68 29.75
C LYS A 309 -15.20 8.15 30.12
N ILE A 310 -14.44 9.02 29.45
CA ILE A 310 -14.49 10.46 29.68
C ILE A 310 -15.84 11.02 29.22
N GLU A 311 -16.30 10.66 28.02
CA GLU A 311 -17.59 11.07 27.48
C GLU A 311 -18.76 10.60 28.37
N ALA A 312 -18.72 9.35 28.84
CA ALA A 312 -19.73 8.82 29.75
C ALA A 312 -19.77 9.57 31.08
N ARG A 313 -18.61 9.97 31.65
CA ARG A 313 -18.54 10.81 32.86
C ARG A 313 -19.09 12.21 32.61
N GLN A 314 -18.76 12.85 31.51
CA GLN A 314 -19.27 14.17 31.14
C GLN A 314 -20.79 14.14 30.92
N MET A 315 -21.33 13.09 30.31
CA MET A 315 -22.80 12.92 30.21
C MET A 315 -23.46 12.76 31.57
N GLN A 316 -22.89 11.98 32.48
CA GLN A 316 -23.43 11.82 33.84
C GLN A 316 -23.37 13.12 34.63
N GLU A 317 -22.29 13.90 34.52
CA GLU A 317 -22.16 15.22 35.17
C GLU A 317 -23.18 16.22 34.62
N HIS A 318 -23.45 16.17 33.29
CA HIS A 318 -24.45 17.04 32.65
C HIS A 318 -25.91 16.68 33.05
N GLU A 319 -26.20 15.39 33.27
CA GLU A 319 -27.51 14.93 33.76
C GLU A 319 -27.77 15.30 35.26
N LEU A 320 -26.69 15.46 36.04
CA LEU A 320 -26.75 15.80 37.48
C LEU A 320 -26.81 17.31 37.73
N MET A 321 -26.63 18.17 36.70
CA MET A 321 -26.85 19.60 36.86
C MET A 321 -28.32 19.91 37.04
N PRO A 322 -28.71 20.64 38.12
CA PRO A 322 -30.10 21.05 38.33
C PRO A 322 -30.56 21.89 37.15
N LYS A 323 -31.67 21.50 36.54
CA LYS A 323 -32.36 22.37 35.59
C LYS A 323 -32.80 23.59 36.41
N GLU A 324 -32.08 24.70 36.26
CA GLU A 324 -32.53 25.99 36.83
C GLU A 324 -33.92 26.29 36.28
N ALA A 325 -34.87 26.47 37.20
CA ALA A 325 -36.26 26.77 36.96
C ALA A 325 -36.48 28.25 36.59
#